data_0c3ef93777260fb2caae678286c46dd3
#
_entry.id   0c3ef93777260fb2caae678286c46dd3
#
_cell.length_a   1.000
_cell.length_b   1.000
_cell.length_c   1.000
_cell.angle_alpha   90.00
_cell.angle_beta   90.00
_cell.angle_gamma   90.00
#
_symmetry.space_group_name_H-M   'P 1'
#
loop_
_entity.id
_entity.type
_entity.pdbx_description
1 polymer ?
#
loop_
_entity_poly.entity_id
_entity_poly.type
_entity_poly.pdbx_seq_one_letter_code
_entity_poly.pdbx_strand_id
1 'polypeptide(L)'
;LKKINDLYCEIFRELPKDDPAYPYVEHTVWLQEHYGHDALFYNAQHLILAVSDKDFSRGSKNAQFSLTFISLLAPSLGLGTCWIGLLEFLICHEAYRDRFASLIDIPADKKVCGCMITGYPAVHFRRLVERAPLQVEWR
;
A
#
# COMPACT_ATOMS: atom_id res chain seq x y z
N LEU A 1 8.86 -8.51 4.68
CA LEU A 1 7.55 -7.93 5.00
C LEU A 1 7.25 -8.00 6.50
N LYS A 2 7.60 -9.10 7.20
CA LYS A 2 7.30 -9.25 8.63
C LYS A 2 7.72 -8.04 9.47
N LYS A 3 8.94 -7.55 9.33
CA LYS A 3 9.42 -6.37 10.08
C LYS A 3 8.59 -5.10 9.80
N ILE A 4 8.09 -4.92 8.58
CA ILE A 4 7.23 -3.78 8.21
C ILE A 4 5.87 -3.92 8.92
N ASN A 5 5.33 -5.14 8.96
CA ASN A 5 4.08 -5.42 9.65
C ASN A 5 4.20 -5.24 11.18
N ASP A 6 5.30 -5.70 11.76
CA ASP A 6 5.58 -5.51 13.19
C ASP A 6 5.64 -4.00 13.54
N LEU A 7 6.34 -3.19 12.71
CA LEU A 7 6.37 -1.74 12.87
C LEU A 7 5.00 -1.08 12.65
N TYR A 8 4.21 -1.56 11.68
CA TYR A 8 2.84 -1.11 11.45
C TYR A 8 1.96 -1.28 12.70
N CYS A 9 2.01 -2.46 13.32
CA CYS A 9 1.29 -2.75 14.56
C CYS A 9 1.81 -1.94 15.76
N GLU A 10 3.11 -1.65 15.81
CA GLU A 10 3.71 -0.79 16.84
C GLU A 10 3.19 0.65 16.70
N ILE A 11 3.23 1.21 15.52
CA ILE A 11 2.73 2.57 15.23
C ILE A 11 1.25 2.69 15.55
N PHE A 12 0.44 1.66 15.27
CA PHE A 12 -0.98 1.67 15.64
C PHE A 12 -1.20 1.95 17.12
N ARG A 13 -0.39 1.38 18.00
CA ARG A 13 -0.52 1.60 19.45
C ARG A 13 -0.20 3.03 19.88
N GLU A 14 0.52 3.77 19.06
CA GLU A 14 0.86 5.19 19.25
C GLU A 14 -0.12 6.13 18.55
N LEU A 15 -0.93 5.61 17.61
CA LEU A 15 -1.84 6.41 16.78
C LEU A 15 -2.97 6.99 17.64
N PRO A 16 -3.23 8.30 17.58
CA PRO A 16 -4.34 8.93 18.28
C PRO A 16 -5.69 8.34 17.82
N LYS A 17 -6.61 8.14 18.74
CA LYS A 17 -7.94 7.56 18.42
C LYS A 17 -8.81 8.46 17.55
N ASP A 18 -8.54 9.75 17.53
CA ASP A 18 -9.20 10.76 16.70
C ASP A 18 -8.53 10.94 15.33
N ASP A 19 -7.43 10.22 15.06
CA ASP A 19 -6.81 10.18 13.74
C ASP A 19 -7.76 9.53 12.72
N PRO A 20 -7.98 10.14 11.54
CA PRO A 20 -8.85 9.58 10.50
C PRO A 20 -8.48 8.17 10.02
N ALA A 21 -7.22 7.76 10.17
CA ALA A 21 -6.77 6.41 9.82
C ALA A 21 -7.09 5.38 10.90
N TYR A 22 -7.29 5.82 12.15
CA TYR A 22 -7.40 4.92 13.30
C TYR A 22 -8.38 3.76 13.08
N PRO A 23 -9.62 3.96 12.61
CA PRO A 23 -10.58 2.86 12.44
C PRO A 23 -10.10 1.78 11.44
N TYR A 24 -9.39 2.19 10.39
CA TYR A 24 -8.90 1.27 9.35
C TYR A 24 -7.70 0.48 9.83
N VAL A 25 -6.77 1.14 10.54
CA VAL A 25 -5.58 0.51 11.10
C VAL A 25 -5.97 -0.43 12.25
N GLU A 26 -6.90 -0.01 13.13
CA GLU A 26 -7.44 -0.82 14.23
C GLU A 26 -7.99 -2.15 13.73
N HIS A 27 -8.84 -2.13 12.70
CA HIS A 27 -9.43 -3.35 12.15
C HIS A 27 -8.36 -4.31 11.61
N THR A 28 -7.36 -3.79 10.91
CA THR A 28 -6.25 -4.58 10.36
C THR A 28 -5.44 -5.26 11.45
N VAL A 29 -5.07 -4.49 12.49
CA VAL A 29 -4.31 -5.01 13.64
C VAL A 29 -5.14 -6.00 14.43
N TRP A 30 -6.43 -5.73 14.65
CA TRP A 30 -7.34 -6.63 15.35
C TRP A 30 -7.45 -8.00 14.66
N LEU A 31 -7.58 -8.03 13.33
CA LEU A 31 -7.60 -9.29 12.55
C LEU A 31 -6.33 -10.09 12.73
N GLN A 32 -5.19 -9.42 12.76
CA GLN A 32 -3.91 -10.07 12.95
C GLN A 32 -3.74 -10.62 14.37
N GLU A 33 -4.10 -9.85 15.40
CA GLU A 33 -3.93 -10.26 16.80
C GLU A 33 -4.88 -11.39 17.20
N HIS A 34 -6.13 -11.38 16.72
CA HIS A 34 -7.14 -12.35 17.14
C HIS A 34 -7.18 -13.62 16.27
N TYR A 35 -6.84 -13.50 14.99
CA TYR A 35 -6.95 -14.62 14.05
C TYR A 35 -5.62 -15.02 13.40
N GLY A 36 -4.54 -14.28 13.67
CA GLY A 36 -3.26 -14.49 12.98
C GLY A 36 -3.34 -14.23 11.47
N HIS A 37 -4.36 -13.48 11.04
CA HIS A 37 -4.61 -13.20 9.63
C HIS A 37 -3.78 -11.99 9.18
N ASP A 38 -2.94 -12.18 8.14
CA ASP A 38 -2.20 -11.08 7.52
C ASP A 38 -3.14 -10.21 6.68
N ALA A 39 -3.84 -9.31 7.36
CA ALA A 39 -4.78 -8.38 6.73
C ALA A 39 -4.10 -7.16 6.07
N LEU A 40 -2.78 -7.01 6.25
CA LEU A 40 -2.01 -5.96 5.60
C LEU A 40 -1.45 -6.40 4.25
N PHE A 41 -0.79 -7.55 4.19
CA PHE A 41 -0.11 -8.03 2.98
C PHE A 41 -0.81 -9.23 2.31
N TYR A 42 -1.82 -9.81 2.95
CA TYR A 42 -2.55 -10.98 2.43
C TYR A 42 -1.63 -12.14 2.03
N ASN A 43 -0.58 -12.36 2.79
CA ASN A 43 0.48 -13.33 2.55
C ASN A 43 1.25 -13.12 1.22
N ALA A 44 1.20 -11.94 0.63
CA ALA A 44 2.01 -11.61 -0.53
C ALA A 44 3.50 -11.67 -0.17
N GLN A 45 4.31 -12.13 -1.11
CA GLN A 45 5.74 -12.33 -0.87
C GLN A 45 6.58 -11.08 -1.17
N HIS A 46 6.04 -10.16 -1.97
CA HIS A 46 6.80 -9.02 -2.46
C HIS A 46 6.02 -7.72 -2.26
N LEU A 47 6.75 -6.68 -1.90
CA LEU A 47 6.29 -5.30 -1.80
C LEU A 47 7.07 -4.45 -2.81
N ILE A 48 6.35 -3.71 -3.62
CA ILE A 48 6.89 -2.72 -4.54
C ILE A 48 6.66 -1.35 -3.92
N LEU A 49 7.74 -0.59 -3.77
CA LEU A 49 7.70 0.78 -3.27
C LEU A 49 8.10 1.74 -4.40
N ALA A 50 7.25 2.73 -4.64
CA ALA A 50 7.60 3.84 -5.51
C ALA A 50 8.24 4.94 -4.66
N VAL A 51 9.47 5.31 -5.01
CA VAL A 51 10.31 6.24 -4.24
C VAL A 51 10.66 7.44 -5.10
N SER A 52 10.65 8.64 -4.53
CA SER A 52 11.10 9.86 -5.19
C SER A 52 11.96 10.72 -4.27
N ASP A 53 12.59 11.73 -4.83
CA ASP A 53 13.26 12.78 -4.03
C ASP A 53 12.26 13.45 -3.09
N LYS A 54 12.69 13.78 -1.86
CA LYS A 54 11.82 14.42 -0.85
C LYS A 54 11.21 15.71 -1.36
N ASP A 55 12.00 16.52 -2.07
CA ASP A 55 11.61 17.83 -2.57
C ASP A 55 10.84 17.78 -3.89
N PHE A 56 10.71 16.60 -4.50
CA PHE A 56 9.99 16.48 -5.76
C PHE A 56 8.47 16.47 -5.53
N SER A 57 7.82 17.57 -5.85
CA SER A 57 6.38 17.79 -5.59
C SER A 57 5.45 16.84 -6.35
N ARG A 58 5.91 16.27 -7.49
CA ARG A 58 5.11 15.38 -8.32
C ARG A 58 5.37 13.88 -8.05
N GLY A 59 6.16 13.56 -7.01
CA GLY A 59 6.53 12.19 -6.68
C GLY A 59 5.34 11.25 -6.53
N SER A 60 4.31 11.63 -5.76
CA SER A 60 3.11 10.80 -5.57
C SER A 60 2.31 10.61 -6.86
N LYS A 61 2.19 11.64 -7.70
CA LYS A 61 1.52 11.51 -9.01
C LYS A 61 2.27 10.54 -9.93
N ASN A 62 3.59 10.64 -10.01
CA ASN A 62 4.40 9.73 -10.81
C ASN A 62 4.35 8.31 -10.27
N ALA A 63 4.34 8.12 -8.95
CA ALA A 63 4.17 6.83 -8.31
C ALA A 63 2.85 6.16 -8.72
N GLN A 64 1.75 6.90 -8.69
CA GLN A 64 0.43 6.40 -9.11
C GLN A 64 0.44 5.91 -10.56
N PHE A 65 1.00 6.69 -11.49
CA PHE A 65 1.13 6.25 -12.88
C PHE A 65 2.00 4.98 -12.99
N SER A 66 3.19 4.98 -12.40
CA SER A 66 4.11 3.85 -12.48
C SER A 66 3.50 2.57 -11.91
N LEU A 67 2.91 2.63 -10.72
CA LEU A 67 2.27 1.48 -10.09
C LEU A 67 1.03 1.01 -10.85
N THR A 68 0.26 1.93 -11.46
CA THR A 68 -0.87 1.57 -12.33
C THR A 68 -0.38 0.79 -13.55
N PHE A 69 0.69 1.22 -14.23
CA PHE A 69 1.26 0.46 -15.34
C PHE A 69 1.75 -0.92 -14.93
N ILE A 70 2.40 -1.03 -13.77
CA ILE A 70 2.79 -2.34 -13.19
C ILE A 70 1.55 -3.21 -12.99
N SER A 71 0.49 -2.67 -12.42
CA SER A 71 -0.78 -3.39 -12.17
C SER A 71 -1.44 -3.88 -13.47
N LEU A 72 -1.37 -3.10 -14.55
CA LEU A 72 -1.89 -3.49 -15.85
C LEU A 72 -1.03 -4.56 -16.55
N LEU A 73 0.28 -4.54 -16.34
CA LEU A 73 1.21 -5.50 -16.93
C LEU A 73 1.23 -6.84 -16.17
N ALA A 74 1.12 -6.81 -14.85
CA ALA A 74 1.30 -7.98 -13.99
C ALA A 74 0.47 -9.22 -14.40
N PRO A 75 -0.82 -9.10 -14.80
CA PRO A 75 -1.59 -10.25 -15.24
C PRO A 75 -1.01 -10.98 -16.47
N SER A 76 -0.35 -10.27 -17.38
CA SER A 76 0.31 -10.88 -18.54
C SER A 76 1.53 -11.72 -18.16
N LEU A 77 2.06 -11.51 -16.96
CA LEU A 77 3.16 -12.26 -16.37
C LEU A 77 2.68 -13.34 -15.36
N GLY A 78 1.36 -13.56 -15.27
CA GLY A 78 0.76 -14.48 -14.31
C GLY A 78 0.81 -13.99 -12.87
N LEU A 79 1.00 -12.68 -12.65
CA LEU A 79 1.07 -12.07 -11.34
C LEU A 79 -0.21 -11.30 -11.00
N GLY A 80 -0.56 -11.29 -9.71
CA GLY A 80 -1.55 -10.40 -9.15
C GLY A 80 -0.90 -9.22 -8.43
N THR A 81 -1.59 -8.11 -8.34
CA THR A 81 -1.15 -6.93 -7.59
C THR A 81 -2.30 -6.35 -6.78
N CYS A 82 -1.97 -5.72 -5.67
CA CYS A 82 -2.93 -4.94 -4.89
C CYS A 82 -2.24 -3.70 -4.32
N TRP A 83 -2.86 -2.55 -4.50
CA TRP A 83 -2.45 -1.31 -3.84
C TRP A 83 -2.71 -1.40 -2.34
N ILE A 84 -1.71 -1.08 -1.51
CA ILE A 84 -1.84 -1.15 -0.05
C ILE A 84 -2.03 0.25 0.53
N GLY A 85 -3.23 0.79 0.41
CA GLY A 85 -3.55 2.12 0.94
C GLY A 85 -3.36 2.22 2.46
N LEU A 86 -3.61 1.14 3.20
CA LEU A 86 -3.41 1.10 4.65
C LEU A 86 -1.94 1.28 5.06
N LEU A 87 -1.02 0.61 4.38
CA LEU A 87 0.40 0.83 4.60
C LEU A 87 0.83 2.21 4.12
N GLU A 88 0.37 2.61 2.92
CA GLU A 88 0.71 3.90 2.32
C GLU A 88 0.38 5.05 3.25
N PHE A 89 -0.77 4.97 3.92
CA PHE A 89 -1.19 5.98 4.88
C PHE A 89 -0.13 6.22 5.96
N LEU A 90 0.43 5.16 6.56
CA LEU A 90 1.44 5.30 7.62
C LEU A 90 2.85 5.55 7.08
N ILE A 91 3.26 4.85 6.01
CA ILE A 91 4.62 4.96 5.47
C ILE A 91 4.90 6.32 4.80
N CYS A 92 3.85 7.02 4.37
CA CYS A 92 3.94 8.37 3.82
C CYS A 92 3.68 9.46 4.87
N HIS A 93 3.20 9.10 6.08
CA HIS A 93 2.85 10.05 7.13
C HIS A 93 4.10 10.69 7.73
N GLU A 94 4.11 12.03 7.93
CA GLU A 94 5.28 12.77 8.42
C GLU A 94 5.85 12.26 9.74
N ALA A 95 4.97 11.86 10.66
CA ALA A 95 5.39 11.38 11.99
C ALA A 95 6.04 9.98 11.95
N TYR A 96 5.75 9.15 10.96
CA TYR A 96 6.14 7.73 10.96
C TYR A 96 7.05 7.33 9.80
N ARG A 97 7.07 8.10 8.71
CA ARG A 97 7.81 7.78 7.48
C ARG A 97 9.30 7.51 7.71
N ASP A 98 9.95 8.23 8.62
CA ASP A 98 11.39 8.07 8.86
C ASP A 98 11.70 6.75 9.60
N ARG A 99 10.77 6.23 10.40
CA ARG A 99 10.88 4.90 11.03
C ARG A 99 10.82 3.79 9.96
N PHE A 100 9.88 3.89 9.02
CA PHE A 100 9.80 2.96 7.88
C PHE A 100 11.03 3.10 6.98
N ALA A 101 11.44 4.32 6.65
CA ALA A 101 12.61 4.57 5.81
C ALA A 101 13.88 3.93 6.39
N SER A 102 14.09 4.07 7.69
CA SER A 102 15.21 3.43 8.40
C SER A 102 15.14 1.91 8.39
N LEU A 103 13.92 1.34 8.51
CA LEU A 103 13.72 -0.11 8.54
C LEU A 103 14.02 -0.80 7.20
N ILE A 104 13.78 -0.09 6.09
CA ILE A 104 13.89 -0.63 4.73
C ILE A 104 14.98 0.06 3.89
N ASP A 105 15.91 0.76 4.56
CA ASP A 105 17.11 1.38 3.96
C ASP A 105 16.78 2.39 2.85
N ILE A 106 15.70 3.18 2.99
CA ILE A 106 15.39 4.28 2.07
C ILE A 106 16.37 5.43 2.34
N PRO A 107 17.09 5.93 1.32
CA PRO A 107 18.00 7.05 1.48
C PRO A 107 17.34 8.29 2.09
N ALA A 108 18.08 9.05 2.91
CA ALA A 108 17.55 10.18 3.68
C ALA A 108 17.01 11.31 2.79
N ASP A 109 17.45 11.43 1.55
CA ASP A 109 16.98 12.38 0.55
C ASP A 109 15.74 11.90 -0.22
N LYS A 110 15.26 10.67 0.05
CA LYS A 110 14.13 10.04 -0.63
C LYS A 110 12.91 9.90 0.29
N LYS A 111 11.76 9.73 -0.33
CA LYS A 111 10.48 9.39 0.33
C LYS A 111 9.72 8.34 -0.44
N VAL A 112 8.96 7.51 0.25
CA VAL A 112 7.97 6.61 -0.36
C VAL A 112 6.78 7.45 -0.82
N CYS A 113 6.29 7.17 -2.02
CA CYS A 113 5.20 7.89 -2.67
C CYS A 113 4.03 6.98 -3.08
N GLY A 114 4.17 5.69 -2.85
CA GLY A 114 3.13 4.69 -3.09
C GLY A 114 3.67 3.29 -2.87
N CYS A 115 2.78 2.35 -2.57
CA CYS A 115 3.16 0.96 -2.33
C CYS A 115 2.12 -0.03 -2.85
N MET A 116 2.59 -1.17 -3.31
CA MET A 116 1.80 -2.23 -3.90
C MET A 116 2.40 -3.58 -3.54
N ILE A 117 1.57 -4.55 -3.18
CA ILE A 117 2.00 -5.95 -3.09
C ILE A 117 1.86 -6.64 -4.44
N THR A 118 2.69 -7.66 -4.64
CA THR A 118 2.60 -8.55 -5.79
C THR A 118 2.92 -9.99 -5.40
N GLY A 119 2.29 -10.92 -6.10
CA GLY A 119 2.46 -12.34 -5.90
C GLY A 119 1.64 -13.15 -6.90
N TYR A 120 1.65 -14.46 -6.76
CA TYR A 120 0.81 -15.33 -7.56
C TYR A 120 -0.63 -15.28 -7.04
N PRO A 121 -1.63 -15.01 -7.92
CA PRO A 121 -3.02 -14.92 -7.50
C PRO A 121 -3.55 -16.30 -7.03
N ALA A 122 -4.11 -16.33 -5.82
CA ALA A 122 -4.77 -17.53 -5.30
C ALA A 122 -6.20 -17.71 -5.85
N VAL A 123 -6.77 -16.66 -6.43
CA VAL A 123 -8.15 -16.64 -6.93
C VAL A 123 -8.18 -16.22 -8.40
N HIS A 124 -8.93 -16.97 -9.20
CA HIS A 124 -9.24 -16.60 -10.58
C HIS A 124 -10.67 -16.10 -10.68
N PHE A 125 -10.83 -14.85 -11.09
CA PHE A 125 -12.15 -14.27 -11.34
C PHE A 125 -12.72 -14.82 -12.63
N ARG A 126 -13.94 -15.35 -12.58
CA ARG A 126 -14.62 -15.92 -13.75
C ARG A 126 -15.20 -14.86 -14.69
N ARG A 127 -15.39 -13.63 -14.20
CA ARG A 127 -15.95 -12.50 -14.96
C ARG A 127 -15.39 -11.19 -14.41
N LEU A 128 -15.40 -10.17 -15.25
CA LEU A 128 -15.14 -8.80 -14.80
C LEU A 128 -16.32 -8.29 -13.97
N VAL A 129 -16.03 -7.42 -13.02
CA VAL A 129 -17.06 -6.70 -12.26
C VAL A 129 -17.76 -5.72 -13.19
N GLU A 130 -19.09 -5.73 -13.18
CA GLU A 130 -19.88 -4.72 -13.88
C GLU A 130 -19.58 -3.34 -13.31
N ARG A 131 -19.39 -2.38 -14.20
CA ARG A 131 -19.17 -0.98 -13.82
C ARG A 131 -20.33 -0.13 -14.28
N ALA A 132 -20.58 0.97 -13.56
CA ALA A 132 -21.55 1.97 -14.00
C ALA A 132 -21.18 2.46 -15.42
N PRO A 133 -22.19 2.73 -16.28
CA PRO A 133 -21.96 3.29 -17.62
C PRO A 133 -21.15 4.57 -17.54
N LEU A 134 -20.21 4.72 -18.45
CA LEU A 134 -19.42 5.94 -18.55
C LEU A 134 -20.32 7.09 -19.00
N GLN A 135 -20.33 8.16 -18.23
CA GLN A 135 -21.00 9.41 -18.62
C GLN A 135 -19.98 10.32 -19.30
N VAL A 136 -20.16 10.58 -20.58
CA VAL A 136 -19.28 11.45 -21.38
C VAL A 136 -20.12 12.52 -22.06
N GLU A 137 -19.72 13.77 -21.89
CA GLU A 137 -20.22 14.89 -22.68
C GLU A 137 -19.19 15.27 -23.73
N TRP A 138 -19.60 15.26 -24.98
CA TRP A 138 -18.81 15.74 -26.11
C TRP A 138 -19.17 17.20 -26.38
N ARG A 139 -18.21 18.09 -26.39
CA ARG A 139 -18.38 19.52 -26.70
C ARG A 139 -17.55 19.90 -27.91
#